data_f18c0d6dfef71cd4d4711a40dec175b6
#
_entry.id   f18c0d6dfef71cd4d4711a40dec175b6
#
_cell.length_a   1.000
_cell.length_b   1.000
_cell.length_c   1.000
_cell.angle_alpha   90.00
_cell.angle_beta   90.00
_cell.angle_gamma   90.00
#
_symmetry.space_group_name_H-M   'P 1'
#
loop_
_entity.id
_entity.type
_entity.pdbx_description
1 polymer ?
#
loop_
_entity_poly.entity_id
_entity_poly.type
_entity_poly.pdbx_seq_one_letter_code
_entity_poly.pdbx_strand_id
1 'polypeptide(L)'
;HCTSSAASDVYKRQEERKAIDFYLPEYRPVGKDNKIIKFKSINHLLANEVIEESMILANICAAKLTKKIKKPIPFRHHDNPDYNELEKLKEFLKARGLRKGMTESNPRKKLNAWLKEIKQKEKSFSLIYQILRSMKLAVYSGKESNHFALGLEEYCHFTSPIRRYSDLVTHRVIKSIIEKKGTSYSQDEIDGIATICSDKDREAEKIVRESSKYLSCKCAEQHIGKEFYGEVVAVLEFGVFMHIDGLNIAVSYTHLTLPTKCSV
;
A
#
# COMPACT_ATOMS: atom_id res chain seq x y z
N HIS A 1 -6.36 -31.20 3.04
CA HIS A 1 -5.75 -31.26 1.69
C HIS A 1 -6.10 -30.05 0.79
N CYS A 2 -7.31 -29.49 0.89
CA CYS A 2 -7.74 -28.39 0.05
C CYS A 2 -6.99 -27.06 0.37
N THR A 3 -6.65 -26.79 1.62
CA THR A 3 -5.91 -25.60 2.05
C THR A 3 -4.47 -25.59 1.59
N SER A 4 -3.82 -26.76 1.47
CA SER A 4 -2.43 -26.87 0.99
C SER A 4 -2.29 -26.52 -0.49
N SER A 5 -3.27 -26.90 -1.33
CA SER A 5 -3.27 -26.57 -2.77
C SER A 5 -3.47 -25.08 -3.01
N ALA A 6 -4.50 -24.48 -2.37
CA ALA A 6 -4.77 -23.05 -2.52
C ALA A 6 -3.60 -22.17 -2.03
N ALA A 7 -2.94 -22.55 -0.93
CA ALA A 7 -1.75 -21.86 -0.44
C ALA A 7 -0.60 -21.94 -1.46
N SER A 8 -0.36 -23.12 -2.02
CA SER A 8 0.68 -23.31 -3.06
C SER A 8 0.41 -22.43 -4.29
N ASP A 9 -0.84 -22.36 -4.73
CA ASP A 9 -1.24 -21.52 -5.86
C ASP A 9 -1.10 -20.02 -5.58
N VAL A 10 -1.37 -19.56 -4.36
CA VAL A 10 -1.15 -18.19 -3.92
C VAL A 10 0.33 -17.82 -4.03
N TYR A 11 1.21 -18.58 -3.39
CA TYR A 11 2.66 -18.32 -3.42
C TYR A 11 3.20 -18.35 -4.84
N LYS A 12 2.81 -19.33 -5.65
CA LYS A 12 3.22 -19.42 -7.04
C LYS A 12 2.85 -18.18 -7.85
N ARG A 13 1.62 -17.69 -7.72
CA ARG A 13 1.15 -16.47 -8.40
C ARG A 13 1.88 -15.21 -7.95
N GLN A 14 2.15 -15.07 -6.65
CA GLN A 14 2.91 -13.94 -6.10
C GLN A 14 4.34 -13.94 -6.64
N GLU A 15 5.01 -15.12 -6.67
CA GLU A 15 6.34 -15.25 -7.21
C GLU A 15 6.40 -15.00 -8.74
N GLU A 16 5.44 -15.51 -9.50
CA GLU A 16 5.36 -15.31 -10.95
C GLU A 16 5.22 -13.82 -11.30
N ARG A 17 4.39 -13.09 -10.58
CA ARG A 17 4.19 -11.64 -10.78
C ARG A 17 5.33 -10.79 -10.24
N LYS A 18 6.12 -11.31 -9.31
CA LYS A 18 7.13 -10.54 -8.55
C LYS A 18 6.52 -9.29 -7.94
N ALA A 19 5.29 -9.40 -7.41
CA ALA A 19 4.63 -8.32 -6.70
C ALA A 19 5.50 -7.81 -5.54
N ILE A 20 5.35 -6.54 -5.19
CA ILE A 20 6.06 -5.97 -4.04
C ILE A 20 5.18 -6.15 -2.81
N ASP A 21 5.69 -6.85 -1.81
CA ASP A 21 5.01 -7.07 -0.54
C ASP A 21 5.72 -6.31 0.58
N PHE A 22 5.03 -5.33 1.16
CA PHE A 22 5.58 -4.43 2.16
C PHE A 22 5.54 -4.97 3.59
N TYR A 23 4.84 -6.06 3.87
CA TYR A 23 4.72 -6.66 5.22
C TYR A 23 4.54 -5.61 6.34
N LEU A 24 3.70 -4.61 6.12
CA LEU A 24 3.41 -3.61 7.12
C LEU A 24 2.38 -4.15 8.12
N PRO A 25 2.61 -3.99 9.43
CA PRO A 25 1.62 -4.38 10.42
C PRO A 25 0.39 -3.46 10.30
N GLU A 26 -0.77 -4.05 10.20
CA GLU A 26 -2.04 -3.33 10.25
C GLU A 26 -2.50 -3.25 11.71
N TYR A 27 -2.87 -2.04 12.16
CA TYR A 27 -3.33 -1.82 13.53
C TYR A 27 -4.80 -1.41 13.53
N ARG A 28 -5.60 -2.03 14.40
CA ARG A 28 -7.00 -1.63 14.64
C ARG A 28 -7.18 -1.10 16.05
N PRO A 29 -7.92 0.02 16.20
CA PRO A 29 -8.27 0.51 17.52
C PRO A 29 -9.25 -0.47 18.20
N VAL A 30 -8.99 -0.77 19.46
CA VAL A 30 -9.88 -1.55 20.33
C VAL A 30 -10.41 -0.62 21.40
N GLY A 31 -11.74 -0.47 21.46
CA GLY A 31 -12.40 0.41 22.41
C GLY A 31 -13.42 -0.32 23.28
N LYS A 32 -13.72 0.28 24.42
CA LYS A 32 -14.82 -0.06 25.31
C LYS A 32 -15.40 1.24 25.87
N ASP A 33 -16.73 1.32 26.00
CA ASP A 33 -17.45 2.45 26.57
C ASP A 33 -17.06 3.82 25.94
N ASN A 34 -17.02 3.87 24.60
CA ASN A 34 -16.60 5.03 23.80
C ASN A 34 -15.16 5.52 24.03
N LYS A 35 -14.32 4.73 24.71
CA LYS A 35 -12.89 5.05 24.90
C LYS A 35 -12.03 4.04 24.15
N ILE A 36 -10.97 4.53 23.49
CA ILE A 36 -9.98 3.67 22.85
C ILE A 36 -9.00 3.23 23.93
N ILE A 37 -8.88 1.90 24.10
CA ILE A 37 -8.03 1.32 25.13
C ILE A 37 -6.63 1.03 24.58
N LYS A 38 -6.56 0.49 23.36
CA LYS A 38 -5.29 0.11 22.72
C LYS A 38 -5.44 -0.07 21.23
N PHE A 39 -4.32 -0.14 20.53
CA PHE A 39 -4.24 -0.64 19.17
C PHE A 39 -3.81 -2.11 19.19
N LYS A 40 -4.51 -2.94 18.41
CA LYS A 40 -4.18 -4.36 18.25
C LYS A 40 -3.65 -4.57 16.84
N SER A 41 -2.47 -5.18 16.73
CA SER A 41 -1.95 -5.67 15.45
C SER A 41 -2.84 -6.79 14.92
N ILE A 42 -3.13 -6.74 13.64
CA ILE A 42 -3.90 -7.78 12.95
C ILE A 42 -2.89 -8.73 12.31
N ASN A 43 -3.02 -10.00 12.65
CA ASN A 43 -2.25 -11.03 11.97
C ASN A 43 -2.85 -11.27 10.59
N HIS A 44 -2.03 -11.19 9.57
CA HIS A 44 -2.40 -11.57 8.22
C HIS A 44 -2.45 -13.10 8.13
N LEU A 45 -3.65 -13.64 7.91
CA LEU A 45 -3.87 -15.07 7.85
C LEU A 45 -3.78 -15.56 6.40
N LEU A 46 -3.39 -16.82 6.20
CA LEU A 46 -3.38 -17.45 4.87
C LEU A 46 -4.75 -17.33 4.16
N ALA A 47 -5.85 -17.39 4.90
CA ALA A 47 -7.19 -17.19 4.34
C ALA A 47 -7.36 -15.78 3.72
N ASN A 48 -6.76 -14.75 4.32
CA ASN A 48 -6.75 -13.39 3.77
C ASN A 48 -5.99 -13.36 2.43
N GLU A 49 -4.83 -14.01 2.36
CA GLU A 49 -4.02 -14.09 1.14
C GLU A 49 -4.75 -14.81 0.00
N VAL A 50 -5.45 -15.91 0.29
CA VAL A 50 -6.27 -16.63 -0.71
C VAL A 50 -7.38 -15.75 -1.27
N ILE A 51 -8.09 -15.01 -0.41
CA ILE A 51 -9.15 -14.09 -0.86
C ILE A 51 -8.55 -12.94 -1.67
N GLU A 52 -7.46 -12.37 -1.21
CA GLU A 52 -6.76 -11.26 -1.88
C GLU A 52 -6.29 -11.67 -3.29
N GLU A 53 -5.66 -12.82 -3.44
CA GLU A 53 -5.26 -13.35 -4.75
C GLU A 53 -6.46 -13.65 -5.65
N SER A 54 -7.56 -14.15 -5.09
CA SER A 54 -8.79 -14.37 -5.84
C SER A 54 -9.39 -13.05 -6.34
N MET A 55 -9.37 -12.00 -5.51
CA MET A 55 -9.81 -10.65 -5.90
C MET A 55 -8.91 -10.05 -6.98
N ILE A 56 -7.59 -10.20 -6.86
CA ILE A 56 -6.63 -9.74 -7.87
C ILE A 56 -6.87 -10.47 -9.20
N LEU A 57 -7.09 -11.78 -9.16
CA LEU A 57 -7.41 -12.56 -10.36
C LEU A 57 -8.69 -12.09 -11.05
N ALA A 58 -9.76 -11.86 -10.29
CA ALA A 58 -11.03 -11.34 -10.83
C ALA A 58 -10.84 -9.97 -11.49
N ASN A 59 -10.07 -9.08 -10.86
CA ASN A 59 -9.71 -7.77 -11.37
C ASN A 59 -8.93 -7.87 -12.70
N ILE A 60 -7.96 -8.77 -12.79
CA ILE A 60 -7.20 -9.04 -14.01
C ILE A 60 -8.12 -9.57 -15.14
N CYS A 61 -9.01 -10.51 -14.81
CA CYS A 61 -9.94 -11.07 -15.78
C CYS A 61 -10.89 -9.99 -16.35
N ALA A 62 -11.39 -9.11 -15.50
CA ALA A 62 -12.23 -8.00 -15.91
C ALA A 62 -11.47 -7.02 -16.85
N ALA A 63 -10.23 -6.65 -16.50
CA ALA A 63 -9.38 -5.79 -17.33
C ALA A 63 -9.10 -6.43 -18.71
N LYS A 64 -8.72 -7.71 -18.73
CA LYS A 64 -8.46 -8.44 -19.99
C LYS A 64 -9.70 -8.58 -20.86
N LEU A 65 -10.86 -8.84 -20.26
CA LEU A 65 -12.12 -8.95 -21.01
C LEU A 65 -12.46 -7.63 -21.70
N THR A 66 -12.43 -6.52 -20.99
CA THR A 66 -12.77 -5.20 -21.53
C THR A 66 -11.78 -4.72 -22.59
N LYS A 67 -10.50 -4.99 -22.40
CA LYS A 67 -9.44 -4.73 -23.40
C LYS A 67 -9.67 -5.54 -24.68
N LYS A 68 -9.90 -6.86 -24.57
CA LYS A 68 -10.16 -7.73 -25.73
C LYS A 68 -11.31 -7.21 -26.59
N ILE A 69 -12.31 -6.61 -25.98
CA ILE A 69 -13.50 -6.08 -26.65
C ILE A 69 -13.35 -4.58 -26.98
N LYS A 70 -12.21 -3.98 -26.63
CA LYS A 70 -11.92 -2.56 -26.85
C LYS A 70 -12.98 -1.63 -26.24
N LYS A 71 -13.41 -1.92 -25.01
CA LYS A 71 -14.36 -1.11 -24.26
C LYS A 71 -13.65 -0.32 -23.18
N PRO A 72 -13.83 1.01 -23.10
CA PRO A 72 -13.17 1.84 -22.13
C PRO A 72 -13.68 1.56 -20.70
N ILE A 73 -12.77 1.47 -19.74
CA ILE A 73 -13.03 1.35 -18.31
C ILE A 73 -12.00 2.14 -17.51
N PRO A 74 -12.24 2.47 -16.24
CA PRO A 74 -11.21 3.02 -15.35
C PRO A 74 -10.20 1.93 -14.98
N PHE A 75 -8.99 1.96 -15.55
CA PHE A 75 -7.86 1.12 -15.13
C PHE A 75 -7.23 1.65 -13.86
N ARG A 76 -6.65 0.79 -13.03
CA ARG A 76 -5.83 1.18 -11.87
C ARG A 76 -4.36 1.18 -12.27
N HIS A 77 -3.81 2.34 -12.43
CA HIS A 77 -2.45 2.60 -12.87
C HIS A 77 -1.52 2.85 -11.67
N HIS A 78 -0.32 2.29 -11.72
CA HIS A 78 0.73 2.56 -10.76
C HIS A 78 2.07 2.64 -11.48
N ASP A 79 2.62 3.84 -11.56
CA ASP A 79 3.89 4.11 -12.22
C ASP A 79 5.09 3.47 -11.53
N ASN A 80 6.17 3.34 -12.30
CA ASN A 80 7.48 3.06 -11.73
C ASN A 80 7.92 4.23 -10.82
N PRO A 81 8.66 3.94 -9.74
CA PRO A 81 9.29 5.00 -8.95
C PRO A 81 10.29 5.78 -9.81
N ASP A 82 10.48 7.06 -9.49
CA ASP A 82 11.41 7.91 -10.21
C ASP A 82 12.87 7.45 -10.00
N TYR A 83 13.66 7.51 -11.04
CA TYR A 83 15.05 7.08 -10.99
C TYR A 83 15.86 7.79 -9.89
N ASN A 84 15.70 9.11 -9.77
CA ASN A 84 16.40 9.91 -8.77
C ASN A 84 16.02 9.51 -7.34
N GLU A 85 14.74 9.22 -7.10
CA GLU A 85 14.25 8.77 -5.78
C GLU A 85 14.78 7.36 -5.45
N LEU A 86 14.88 6.47 -6.44
CA LEU A 86 15.49 5.15 -6.26
C LEU A 86 16.99 5.22 -5.95
N GLU A 87 17.74 6.13 -6.59
CA GLU A 87 19.16 6.28 -6.29
C GLU A 87 19.40 6.91 -4.91
N LYS A 88 18.61 7.91 -4.50
CA LYS A 88 18.63 8.43 -3.12
C LYS A 88 18.33 7.33 -2.10
N LEU A 89 17.28 6.54 -2.36
CA LEU A 89 16.91 5.40 -1.50
C LEU A 89 18.05 4.38 -1.43
N LYS A 90 18.67 4.06 -2.54
CA LYS A 90 19.81 3.13 -2.62
C LYS A 90 20.97 3.58 -1.74
N GLU A 91 21.39 4.85 -1.84
CA GLU A 91 22.47 5.40 -1.01
C GLU A 91 22.07 5.39 0.48
N PHE A 92 20.85 5.73 0.81
CA PHE A 92 20.33 5.66 2.17
C PHE A 92 20.37 4.23 2.74
N LEU A 93 19.92 3.23 1.99
CA LEU A 93 19.93 1.83 2.42
C LEU A 93 21.33 1.25 2.51
N LYS A 94 22.22 1.64 1.59
CA LYS A 94 23.64 1.28 1.61
C LYS A 94 24.33 1.78 2.88
N ALA A 95 24.09 3.01 3.29
CA ALA A 95 24.61 3.59 4.53
C ALA A 95 24.12 2.82 5.78
N ARG A 96 22.97 2.12 5.70
CA ARG A 96 22.41 1.25 6.75
C ARG A 96 22.85 -0.21 6.66
N GLY A 97 23.83 -0.52 5.79
CA GLY A 97 24.42 -1.85 5.65
C GLY A 97 23.59 -2.84 4.85
N LEU A 98 22.56 -2.39 4.10
CA LEU A 98 21.87 -3.23 3.14
C LEU A 98 22.68 -3.31 1.84
N ARG A 99 22.88 -4.52 1.34
CA ARG A 99 23.72 -4.78 0.16
C ARG A 99 23.00 -5.51 -0.96
N LYS A 100 21.96 -6.29 -0.64
CA LYS A 100 21.16 -7.00 -1.64
C LYS A 100 20.44 -6.01 -2.55
N GLY A 101 20.25 -6.37 -3.82
CA GLY A 101 19.57 -5.51 -4.78
C GLY A 101 20.37 -4.32 -5.33
N MET A 102 21.61 -4.06 -4.85
CA MET A 102 22.42 -2.94 -5.32
C MET A 102 22.81 -3.06 -6.80
N THR A 103 22.97 -4.30 -7.29
CA THR A 103 23.34 -4.62 -8.68
C THR A 103 22.14 -4.87 -9.59
N GLU A 104 20.94 -4.95 -9.03
CA GLU A 104 19.73 -5.20 -9.81
C GLU A 104 19.37 -4.01 -10.70
N SER A 105 19.20 -4.24 -11.99
CA SER A 105 18.78 -3.22 -12.95
C SER A 105 17.28 -2.98 -12.92
N ASN A 106 16.49 -4.04 -12.68
CA ASN A 106 15.03 -3.95 -12.64
C ASN A 106 14.55 -3.35 -11.31
N PRO A 107 13.83 -2.20 -11.31
CA PRO A 107 13.40 -1.53 -10.09
C PRO A 107 12.61 -2.42 -9.13
N ARG A 108 11.70 -3.26 -9.64
CA ARG A 108 10.87 -4.15 -8.82
C ARG A 108 11.70 -5.23 -8.14
N LYS A 109 12.63 -5.86 -8.87
CA LYS A 109 13.55 -6.85 -8.28
C LYS A 109 14.43 -6.21 -7.20
N LYS A 110 14.92 -4.99 -7.46
CA LYS A 110 15.73 -4.19 -6.53
C LYS A 110 14.95 -3.97 -5.22
N LEU A 111 13.72 -3.48 -5.29
CA LEU A 111 12.88 -3.24 -4.13
C LEU A 111 12.57 -4.53 -3.35
N ASN A 112 12.22 -5.61 -4.04
CA ASN A 112 11.98 -6.91 -3.41
C ASN A 112 13.22 -7.47 -2.72
N ALA A 113 14.41 -7.28 -3.29
CA ALA A 113 15.67 -7.71 -2.66
C ALA A 113 15.94 -6.95 -1.36
N TRP A 114 15.70 -5.63 -1.35
CA TRP A 114 15.82 -4.80 -0.14
C TRP A 114 14.81 -5.21 0.92
N LEU A 115 13.54 -5.38 0.57
CA LEU A 115 12.49 -5.80 1.52
C LEU A 115 12.80 -7.18 2.13
N LYS A 116 13.28 -8.14 1.34
CA LYS A 116 13.72 -9.46 1.83
C LYS A 116 14.91 -9.34 2.79
N GLU A 117 15.88 -8.47 2.50
CA GLU A 117 17.03 -8.26 3.38
C GLU A 117 16.63 -7.60 4.69
N ILE A 118 15.75 -6.59 4.65
CA ILE A 118 15.19 -5.92 5.85
C ILE A 118 14.48 -6.94 6.72
N LYS A 119 13.62 -7.78 6.14
CA LYS A 119 12.89 -8.82 6.86
C LYS A 119 13.84 -9.83 7.53
N GLN A 120 14.92 -10.26 6.85
CA GLN A 120 15.88 -11.21 7.39
C GLN A 120 16.71 -10.65 8.54
N LYS A 121 16.92 -9.35 8.60
CA LYS A 121 17.69 -8.69 9.65
C LYS A 121 16.83 -8.22 10.82
N GLU A 122 15.56 -8.65 10.90
CA GLU A 122 14.57 -8.21 11.90
C GLU A 122 14.48 -6.69 12.02
N LYS A 123 14.55 -6.01 10.89
CA LYS A 123 14.69 -4.55 10.87
C LYS A 123 13.42 -3.87 10.44
N SER A 124 13.28 -2.91 11.04
CA SER A 124 12.90 -1.54 11.22
C SER A 124 11.79 -1.11 10.25
N PHE A 125 10.63 -0.84 10.85
CA PHE A 125 9.50 -0.16 10.21
C PHE A 125 9.95 1.06 9.40
N SER A 126 10.95 1.83 9.90
CA SER A 126 11.45 3.02 9.23
C SER A 126 12.03 2.73 7.85
N LEU A 127 12.75 1.61 7.67
CA LEU A 127 13.34 1.25 6.37
C LEU A 127 12.27 0.86 5.35
N ILE A 128 11.27 0.08 5.77
CA ILE A 128 10.13 -0.29 4.92
C ILE A 128 9.36 0.99 4.53
N TYR A 129 9.15 1.88 5.48
CA TYR A 129 8.45 3.14 5.25
C TYR A 129 9.19 4.06 4.26
N GLN A 130 10.53 4.11 4.29
CA GLN A 130 11.32 4.87 3.31
C GLN A 130 11.18 4.26 1.89
N ILE A 131 11.17 2.94 1.78
CA ILE A 131 10.90 2.28 0.49
C ILE A 131 9.48 2.65 -0.01
N LEU A 132 8.49 2.57 0.86
CA LEU A 132 7.11 2.93 0.51
C LEU A 132 7.00 4.39 0.03
N ARG A 133 7.68 5.32 0.70
CA ARG A 133 7.69 6.75 0.32
C ARG A 133 8.34 7.04 -1.02
N SER A 134 9.24 6.19 -1.49
CA SER A 134 9.84 6.33 -2.83
C SER A 134 8.92 5.90 -3.96
N MET A 135 7.79 5.24 -3.63
CA MET A 135 6.82 4.78 -4.62
C MET A 135 5.88 5.91 -5.01
N LYS A 136 5.45 5.90 -6.26
CA LYS A 136 4.35 6.78 -6.72
C LYS A 136 3.01 6.29 -6.16
N LEU A 137 2.04 7.19 -6.12
CA LEU A 137 0.68 6.80 -5.77
C LEU A 137 -0.01 6.15 -6.96
N ALA A 138 -0.80 5.11 -6.71
CA ALA A 138 -1.65 4.54 -7.72
C ALA A 138 -2.82 5.48 -8.02
N VAL A 139 -3.21 5.59 -9.30
CA VAL A 139 -4.29 6.45 -9.78
C VAL A 139 -5.24 5.68 -10.69
N TYR A 140 -6.42 6.21 -10.94
CA TYR A 140 -7.28 5.69 -12.01
C TYR A 140 -6.96 6.41 -13.33
N SER A 141 -7.04 5.68 -14.43
CA SER A 141 -6.82 6.18 -15.79
C SER A 141 -7.78 5.49 -16.74
N GLY A 142 -8.34 6.22 -17.69
CA GLY A 142 -9.12 5.63 -18.79
C GLY A 142 -8.25 4.98 -19.86
N LYS A 143 -6.93 5.18 -19.80
CA LYS A 143 -5.96 4.55 -20.71
C LYS A 143 -5.40 3.28 -20.08
N GLU A 144 -5.20 2.26 -20.92
CA GLU A 144 -4.51 1.05 -20.51
C GLU A 144 -3.11 1.37 -19.98
N SER A 145 -2.78 0.81 -18.83
CA SER A 145 -1.51 1.06 -18.18
C SER A 145 -1.17 -0.03 -17.16
N ASN A 146 0.12 -0.16 -16.87
CA ASN A 146 0.63 -1.15 -15.95
C ASN A 146 0.40 -0.77 -14.46
N HIS A 147 0.41 -1.77 -13.61
CA HIS A 147 0.44 -1.60 -12.16
C HIS A 147 1.77 -2.11 -11.60
N PHE A 148 2.73 -1.20 -11.41
CA PHE A 148 4.11 -1.53 -11.05
C PHE A 148 4.22 -2.41 -9.81
N ALA A 149 3.59 -2.03 -8.68
CA ALA A 149 3.72 -2.76 -7.42
C ALA A 149 3.15 -4.20 -7.52
N LEU A 150 2.04 -4.40 -8.23
CA LEU A 150 1.45 -5.72 -8.42
C LEU A 150 2.14 -6.56 -9.52
N GLY A 151 2.99 -5.93 -10.33
CA GLY A 151 3.64 -6.61 -11.43
C GLY A 151 2.71 -6.98 -12.59
N LEU A 152 1.68 -6.20 -12.82
CA LEU A 152 0.63 -6.45 -13.80
C LEU A 152 0.71 -5.44 -14.94
N GLU A 153 0.51 -5.91 -16.17
CA GLU A 153 0.45 -5.06 -17.36
C GLU A 153 -0.91 -4.37 -17.48
N GLU A 154 -1.97 -5.04 -17.02
CA GLU A 154 -3.34 -4.56 -17.08
C GLU A 154 -4.04 -4.88 -15.78
N TYR A 155 -4.63 -3.85 -15.17
CA TYR A 155 -5.31 -4.01 -13.90
C TYR A 155 -6.44 -2.99 -13.76
N CYS A 156 -7.60 -3.45 -13.34
CA CYS A 156 -8.72 -2.59 -12.94
C CYS A 156 -9.27 -3.06 -11.61
N HIS A 157 -10.05 -2.23 -10.98
CA HIS A 157 -10.84 -2.64 -9.83
C HIS A 157 -12.21 -3.13 -10.29
N PHE A 158 -12.63 -4.30 -9.77
CA PHE A 158 -13.90 -4.94 -10.11
C PHE A 158 -14.63 -5.52 -8.90
N THR A 159 -13.89 -5.92 -7.87
CA THR A 159 -14.40 -6.77 -6.78
C THR A 159 -15.14 -6.04 -5.66
N SER A 160 -15.21 -4.69 -5.66
CA SER A 160 -15.84 -3.92 -4.58
C SER A 160 -16.78 -2.80 -5.08
N PRO A 161 -17.83 -3.10 -5.87
CA PRO A 161 -18.68 -2.09 -6.49
C PRO A 161 -19.57 -1.32 -5.49
N ILE A 162 -19.73 -1.81 -4.26
CA ILE A 162 -20.53 -1.12 -3.22
C ILE A 162 -19.82 0.15 -2.73
N ARG A 163 -18.49 0.13 -2.65
CA ARG A 163 -17.68 1.22 -2.07
C ARG A 163 -16.77 1.94 -3.06
N ARG A 164 -16.58 1.42 -4.27
CA ARG A 164 -15.77 2.03 -5.30
C ARG A 164 -16.58 2.25 -6.57
N TYR A 165 -16.71 3.51 -6.97
CA TYR A 165 -17.46 3.86 -8.18
C TYR A 165 -16.78 3.34 -9.45
N SER A 166 -15.46 3.28 -9.50
CA SER A 166 -14.71 2.66 -10.60
C SER A 166 -15.12 1.21 -10.87
N ASP A 167 -15.32 0.43 -9.81
CA ASP A 167 -15.76 -0.96 -9.91
C ASP A 167 -17.19 -1.04 -10.47
N LEU A 168 -18.09 -0.18 -9.99
CA LEU A 168 -19.47 -0.12 -10.47
C LEU A 168 -19.53 0.23 -11.97
N VAL A 169 -18.70 1.17 -12.43
CA VAL A 169 -18.59 1.52 -13.86
C VAL A 169 -18.10 0.31 -14.66
N THR A 170 -17.07 -0.38 -14.18
CA THR A 170 -16.55 -1.60 -14.81
C THR A 170 -17.63 -2.68 -14.89
N HIS A 171 -18.44 -2.88 -13.83
CA HIS A 171 -19.60 -3.79 -13.83
C HIS A 171 -20.63 -3.41 -14.90
N ARG A 172 -20.97 -2.14 -15.02
CA ARG A 172 -21.93 -1.64 -16.03
C ARG A 172 -21.45 -1.91 -17.44
N VAL A 173 -20.17 -1.67 -17.70
CA VAL A 173 -19.55 -1.96 -19.01
C VAL A 173 -19.58 -3.46 -19.29
N ILE A 174 -19.16 -4.31 -18.38
CA ILE A 174 -19.16 -5.77 -18.56
C ILE A 174 -20.60 -6.28 -18.74
N LYS A 175 -21.57 -5.78 -17.96
CA LYS A 175 -22.98 -6.13 -18.12
C LYS A 175 -23.51 -5.78 -19.52
N SER A 176 -23.18 -4.59 -20.03
CA SER A 176 -23.57 -4.17 -21.40
C SER A 176 -23.02 -5.11 -22.48
N ILE A 177 -21.79 -5.62 -22.27
CA ILE A 177 -21.16 -6.60 -23.17
C ILE A 177 -21.94 -7.93 -23.14
N ILE A 178 -22.26 -8.45 -21.96
CA ILE A 178 -22.99 -9.72 -21.78
C ILE A 178 -24.38 -9.63 -22.38
N GLU A 179 -25.08 -8.51 -22.15
CA GLU A 179 -26.44 -8.28 -22.65
C GLU A 179 -26.46 -7.85 -24.13
N LYS A 180 -25.29 -7.76 -24.79
CA LYS A 180 -25.14 -7.30 -26.19
C LYS A 180 -25.79 -5.92 -26.43
N LYS A 181 -25.85 -5.08 -25.41
CA LYS A 181 -26.29 -3.68 -25.50
C LYS A 181 -25.10 -2.79 -25.85
N GLY A 182 -25.34 -1.67 -26.50
CA GLY A 182 -24.30 -0.68 -26.75
C GLY A 182 -23.66 -0.21 -25.46
N THR A 183 -22.36 0.20 -25.51
CA THR A 183 -21.68 0.77 -24.34
C THR A 183 -22.29 2.08 -23.93
N SER A 184 -22.46 2.24 -22.62
CA SER A 184 -23.01 3.44 -22.02
C SER A 184 -21.99 4.58 -21.86
N TYR A 185 -20.69 4.35 -22.13
CA TYR A 185 -19.61 5.31 -21.85
C TYR A 185 -18.68 5.51 -23.05
N SER A 186 -18.37 6.77 -23.34
CA SER A 186 -17.30 7.18 -24.26
C SER A 186 -15.94 7.16 -23.53
N GLN A 187 -14.85 7.31 -24.29
CA GLN A 187 -13.50 7.42 -23.69
C GLN A 187 -13.38 8.67 -22.82
N ASP A 188 -13.89 9.82 -23.27
CA ASP A 188 -13.82 11.09 -22.53
C ASP A 188 -14.60 11.03 -21.21
N GLU A 189 -15.74 10.34 -21.19
CA GLU A 189 -16.50 10.12 -19.95
C GLU A 189 -15.71 9.24 -18.98
N ILE A 190 -15.05 8.17 -19.45
CA ILE A 190 -14.21 7.31 -18.61
C ILE A 190 -12.99 8.07 -18.09
N ASP A 191 -12.34 8.92 -18.87
CA ASP A 191 -11.23 9.75 -18.44
C ASP A 191 -11.66 10.73 -17.34
N GLY A 192 -12.84 11.36 -17.49
CA GLY A 192 -13.45 12.20 -16.46
C GLY A 192 -13.76 11.43 -15.17
N ILE A 193 -14.36 10.24 -15.29
CA ILE A 193 -14.66 9.36 -14.15
C ILE A 193 -13.36 8.93 -13.44
N ALA A 194 -12.32 8.56 -14.18
CA ALA A 194 -11.04 8.15 -13.64
C ALA A 194 -10.37 9.26 -12.81
N THR A 195 -10.45 10.50 -13.31
CA THR A 195 -9.94 11.68 -12.57
C THR A 195 -10.70 11.87 -11.27
N ILE A 196 -12.03 11.90 -11.30
CA ILE A 196 -12.87 12.04 -10.11
C ILE A 196 -12.61 10.91 -9.11
N CYS A 197 -12.52 9.65 -9.58
CA CYS A 197 -12.22 8.51 -8.72
C CYS A 197 -10.85 8.64 -8.05
N SER A 198 -9.84 9.13 -8.77
CA SER A 198 -8.49 9.34 -8.21
C SER A 198 -8.48 10.41 -7.13
N ASP A 199 -9.19 11.51 -7.33
CA ASP A 199 -9.27 12.61 -6.35
C ASP A 199 -10.04 12.17 -5.10
N LYS A 200 -11.15 11.47 -5.27
CA LYS A 200 -11.94 10.96 -4.15
C LYS A 200 -11.23 9.84 -3.37
N ASP A 201 -10.42 9.03 -4.04
CA ASP A 201 -9.56 8.02 -3.39
C ASP A 201 -8.54 8.70 -2.47
N ARG A 202 -7.85 9.75 -2.95
CA ARG A 202 -6.91 10.55 -2.15
C ARG A 202 -7.58 11.26 -0.97
N GLU A 203 -8.78 11.82 -1.18
CA GLU A 203 -9.56 12.46 -0.12
C GLU A 203 -9.94 11.44 0.96
N ALA A 204 -10.41 10.25 0.56
CA ALA A 204 -10.76 9.17 1.47
C ALA A 204 -9.53 8.68 2.27
N GLU A 205 -8.38 8.49 1.63
CA GLU A 205 -7.12 8.13 2.31
C GLU A 205 -6.69 9.21 3.32
N LYS A 206 -6.85 10.49 2.98
CA LYS A 206 -6.56 11.59 3.90
C LYS A 206 -7.46 11.53 5.14
N ILE A 207 -8.77 11.35 4.95
CA ILE A 207 -9.74 11.24 6.05
C ILE A 207 -9.40 10.05 6.96
N VAL A 208 -9.10 8.87 6.37
CA VAL A 208 -8.72 7.67 7.14
C VAL A 208 -7.46 7.93 7.95
N ARG A 209 -6.45 8.56 7.37
CA ARG A 209 -5.19 8.89 8.06
C ARG A 209 -5.40 9.89 9.19
N GLU A 210 -6.18 10.95 8.98
CA GLU A 210 -6.49 11.95 10.01
C GLU A 210 -7.32 11.34 11.15
N SER A 211 -8.31 10.50 10.81
CA SER A 211 -9.11 9.78 11.80
C SER A 211 -8.25 8.82 12.61
N SER A 212 -7.38 8.05 11.95
CA SER A 212 -6.45 7.14 12.63
C SER A 212 -5.50 7.90 13.55
N LYS A 213 -4.98 9.04 13.12
CA LYS A 213 -4.14 9.91 13.96
C LYS A 213 -4.88 10.43 15.17
N TYR A 214 -6.11 10.90 15.00
CA TYR A 214 -6.96 11.36 16.12
C TYR A 214 -7.16 10.23 17.15
N LEU A 215 -7.53 9.03 16.68
CA LEU A 215 -7.74 7.88 17.55
C LEU A 215 -6.45 7.47 18.28
N SER A 216 -5.30 7.54 17.60
CA SER A 216 -4.00 7.28 18.21
C SER A 216 -3.64 8.29 19.29
N CYS A 217 -3.90 9.59 19.06
CA CYS A 217 -3.70 10.62 20.07
C CYS A 217 -4.60 10.40 21.30
N LYS A 218 -5.86 10.01 21.09
CA LYS A 218 -6.78 9.69 22.19
C LYS A 218 -6.32 8.48 23.01
N CYS A 219 -5.73 7.48 22.36
CA CYS A 219 -5.09 6.36 23.06
C CYS A 219 -3.88 6.82 23.86
N ALA A 220 -3.06 7.72 23.32
CA ALA A 220 -1.85 8.22 23.96
C ALA A 220 -2.12 9.07 25.21
N GLU A 221 -3.24 9.80 25.28
CA GLU A 221 -3.61 10.58 26.46
C GLU A 221 -3.56 9.78 27.77
N GLN A 222 -3.84 8.47 27.71
CA GLN A 222 -3.80 7.57 28.86
C GLN A 222 -2.38 7.19 29.30
N HIS A 223 -1.39 7.57 28.51
CA HIS A 223 0.00 7.19 28.69
C HIS A 223 0.92 8.38 28.96
N ILE A 224 0.36 9.56 29.17
CA ILE A 224 1.12 10.78 29.53
C ILE A 224 1.93 10.52 30.80
N GLY A 225 3.22 10.88 30.78
CA GLY A 225 4.15 10.66 31.89
C GLY A 225 4.78 9.27 31.95
N LYS A 226 4.48 8.37 31.01
CA LYS A 226 5.16 7.07 30.89
C LYS A 226 6.31 7.12 29.89
N GLU A 227 7.32 6.33 30.10
CA GLU A 227 8.46 6.15 29.19
C GLU A 227 8.17 5.04 28.18
N PHE A 228 8.58 5.26 26.94
CA PHE A 228 8.43 4.32 25.83
C PHE A 228 9.70 4.23 25.00
N TYR A 229 9.93 3.07 24.45
CA TYR A 229 10.89 2.90 23.37
C TYR A 229 10.27 3.33 22.06
N GLY A 230 11.03 4.01 21.22
CA GLY A 230 10.58 4.43 19.90
C GLY A 230 11.70 4.38 18.88
N GLU A 231 11.31 4.14 17.63
CA GLU A 231 12.23 4.14 16.50
C GLU A 231 12.21 5.50 15.80
N VAL A 232 13.40 6.06 15.51
CA VAL A 232 13.52 7.28 14.72
C VAL A 232 13.16 6.98 13.27
N VAL A 233 12.09 7.61 12.79
CA VAL A 233 11.56 7.42 11.43
C VAL A 233 12.06 8.49 10.47
N ALA A 234 12.24 9.72 10.97
CA ALA A 234 12.76 10.82 10.17
C ALA A 234 13.44 11.87 11.07
N VAL A 235 14.47 12.48 10.52
CA VAL A 235 15.15 13.66 11.10
C VAL A 235 14.98 14.80 10.12
N LEU A 236 14.34 15.88 10.53
CA LEU A 236 14.12 17.08 9.76
C LEU A 236 14.78 18.28 10.47
N GLU A 237 14.94 19.40 9.79
CA GLU A 237 15.57 20.62 10.34
C GLU A 237 14.86 21.12 11.60
N PHE A 238 13.54 20.91 11.69
CA PHE A 238 12.70 21.37 12.80
C PHE A 238 12.40 20.30 13.85
N GLY A 239 12.96 19.08 13.75
CA GLY A 239 12.76 18.05 14.77
C GLY A 239 12.96 16.61 14.30
N VAL A 240 12.84 15.70 15.27
CA VAL A 240 12.96 14.26 15.07
C VAL A 240 11.57 13.63 15.16
N PHE A 241 11.23 12.78 14.22
CA PHE A 241 10.01 11.98 14.24
C PHE A 241 10.34 10.57 14.70
N MET A 242 9.62 10.12 15.73
CA MET A 242 9.78 8.79 16.33
C MET A 242 8.47 8.03 16.26
N HIS A 243 8.54 6.78 15.84
CA HIS A 243 7.42 5.85 15.95
C HIS A 243 7.49 5.12 17.30
N ILE A 244 6.39 5.12 18.04
CA ILE A 244 6.31 4.45 19.35
C ILE A 244 5.64 3.09 19.15
N ASP A 245 6.35 2.03 19.45
CA ASP A 245 5.82 0.67 19.35
C ASP A 245 4.63 0.44 20.31
N GLY A 246 3.64 -0.28 19.81
CA GLY A 246 2.44 -0.63 20.56
C GLY A 246 1.36 0.44 20.67
N LEU A 247 1.66 1.70 20.34
CA LEU A 247 0.67 2.79 20.33
C LEU A 247 0.27 3.25 18.92
N ASN A 248 0.97 2.80 17.90
CA ASN A 248 0.78 3.25 16.50
C ASN A 248 0.79 4.77 16.36
N ILE A 249 1.74 5.42 17.01
CA ILE A 249 1.87 6.87 17.05
C ILE A 249 3.23 7.27 16.51
N ALA A 250 3.26 8.31 15.67
CA ALA A 250 4.47 9.05 15.37
C ALA A 250 4.49 10.35 16.18
N VAL A 251 5.50 10.54 17.01
CA VAL A 251 5.69 11.73 17.84
C VAL A 251 6.76 12.60 17.19
N SER A 252 6.52 13.91 17.11
CA SER A 252 7.56 14.86 16.73
C SER A 252 8.20 15.48 17.97
N TYR A 253 9.53 15.47 18.02
CA TYR A 253 10.32 16.10 19.06
C TYR A 253 11.00 17.34 18.46
N THR A 254 10.58 18.53 18.84
CA THR A 254 11.01 19.80 18.23
C THR A 254 12.12 20.52 19.00
N HIS A 255 12.37 20.15 20.26
CA HIS A 255 13.44 20.75 21.08
C HIS A 255 14.47 19.68 21.44
N LEU A 256 15.54 19.59 20.64
CA LEU A 256 16.69 18.72 20.86
C LEU A 256 17.64 19.36 21.92
N THR A 257 17.26 19.35 23.17
CA THR A 257 18.25 19.22 24.23
C THR A 257 18.47 17.72 24.43
N LEU A 258 19.37 17.15 23.66
CA LEU A 258 19.77 15.75 23.85
C LEU A 258 20.39 15.63 25.25
N PRO A 259 19.81 14.81 26.16
CA PRO A 259 20.59 14.36 27.30
C PRO A 259 21.76 13.55 26.73
N THR A 260 22.95 13.83 27.19
CA THR A 260 24.25 13.31 26.75
C THR A 260 24.44 11.80 26.95
N LYS A 261 23.37 11.00 26.96
CA LYS A 261 23.37 9.54 27.01
C LYS A 261 22.40 8.97 26.01
N CYS A 262 22.81 8.96 24.74
CA CYS A 262 22.29 8.00 23.78
C CYS A 262 23.30 6.85 23.71
N SER A 263 22.99 5.72 24.29
CA SER A 263 23.60 4.46 23.88
C SER A 263 23.02 4.08 22.53
N VAL A 264 23.91 4.00 21.53
CA VAL A 264 23.65 3.54 20.16
C VAL A 264 23.38 2.04 20.18
#